data_9310c68f015efb839493e9ef78dd9da4
#
_entry.id   9310c68f015efb839493e9ef78dd9da4
#
_cell.length_a   1.000
_cell.length_b   1.000
_cell.length_c   1.000
_cell.angle_alpha   90.00
_cell.angle_beta   90.00
_cell.angle_gamma   90.00
#
_symmetry.space_group_name_H-M   'P 1'
#
loop_
_entity.id
_entity.type
_entity.pdbx_description
1 polymer ?
#
loop_
_entity_poly.entity_id
_entity_poly.type
_entity_poly.pdbx_seq_one_letter_code
_entity_poly.pdbx_strand_id
1 'polypeptide(L)'
;MAQTNEELQASDLNFQTPEGRKSFWLNIFSVWLGTTMEYVDFALYGLAAGLVFGDVFFPEQTPIIALLSSFATYAVGFLARPLGAIILGRVGDRHGRKVIMVITVGLMGVSTTALGLLPTYRQVGWLAPALLVFLRLCQGFGAGAELSGGAVMLAEFSPVKHRGVVASLIGVGSNTGTLLASSVWLLVLTMPKEQLMTWGWRIPFLISIFIAFFAIFLRRSMQESPVFTAFKERKKREQESVVEAGLDAHEGGWRAFFVMLGLRIGENGPSYIAQSFLVGYVVKALAMEKAVPTTAVLVASFLGFAIIPFSGWLSDRFGRRITYRVFCALLVLYAFPAFTLLQSKDPWIVGSVIVVGMGLGSLGIFGVQAAYGVELFGVQHRYSRMAVAKELGSILSGGTAPMVASALLATFNSWIPLATYFAVTAFIGFATTFVAPETRGRDLTLLEDAI
;
A
#
# COMPACT_ATOMS: atom_id res chain seq x y z
N MET A 1 -7.17 -21.22 -29.98
CA MET A 1 -6.12 -22.09 -29.36
C MET A 1 -4.72 -21.89 -29.93
N ALA A 2 -4.51 -21.62 -31.23
CA ALA A 2 -3.18 -21.39 -31.79
C ALA A 2 -2.57 -20.02 -31.42
N GLN A 3 -3.37 -18.96 -31.34
CA GLN A 3 -2.91 -17.62 -30.94
C GLN A 3 -2.49 -17.53 -29.46
N THR A 4 -3.11 -18.30 -28.54
CA THR A 4 -2.74 -18.36 -27.13
C THR A 4 -1.37 -18.98 -26.90
N ASN A 5 -0.95 -19.91 -27.73
CA ASN A 5 0.40 -20.50 -27.64
C ASN A 5 1.50 -19.56 -28.17
N GLU A 6 1.20 -18.69 -29.14
CA GLU A 6 2.15 -17.72 -29.64
C GLU A 6 2.38 -16.55 -28.66
N GLU A 7 1.35 -16.09 -27.92
CA GLU A 7 1.51 -15.03 -26.91
C GLU A 7 2.20 -15.53 -25.63
N LEU A 8 1.96 -16.78 -25.22
CA LEU A 8 2.72 -17.44 -24.14
C LEU A 8 4.19 -17.65 -24.52
N GLN A 9 4.47 -17.97 -25.78
CA GLN A 9 5.83 -18.03 -26.31
C GLN A 9 6.49 -16.65 -26.42
N ALA A 10 5.74 -15.58 -26.69
CA ALA A 10 6.29 -14.22 -26.77
C ALA A 10 6.79 -13.70 -25.42
N SER A 11 6.13 -14.02 -24.29
CA SER A 11 6.63 -13.66 -22.95
C SER A 11 7.87 -14.45 -22.56
N ASP A 12 7.94 -15.73 -22.90
CA ASP A 12 9.11 -16.57 -22.65
C ASP A 12 10.25 -16.27 -23.61
N LEU A 13 9.98 -15.91 -24.87
CA LEU A 13 10.97 -15.48 -25.87
C LEU A 13 11.62 -14.13 -25.53
N ASN A 14 10.87 -13.19 -24.95
CA ASN A 14 11.44 -11.91 -24.47
C ASN A 14 12.48 -12.10 -23.36
N PHE A 15 12.37 -13.14 -22.54
CA PHE A 15 13.39 -13.46 -21.53
C PHE A 15 14.70 -14.03 -22.12
N GLN A 16 14.68 -14.59 -23.30
CA GLN A 16 15.86 -15.21 -23.93
C GLN A 16 16.75 -14.18 -24.62
N THR A 17 16.22 -12.99 -24.95
CA THR A 17 17.02 -11.94 -25.60
C THR A 17 17.64 -10.99 -24.57
N PRO A 18 18.87 -10.47 -24.81
CA PRO A 18 19.49 -9.48 -23.93
C PRO A 18 18.65 -8.19 -23.78
N GLU A 19 17.97 -7.77 -24.84
CA GLU A 19 17.11 -6.60 -24.87
C GLU A 19 15.83 -6.81 -24.05
N GLY A 20 15.21 -7.97 -24.16
CA GLY A 20 14.04 -8.33 -23.36
C GLY A 20 14.36 -8.40 -21.87
N ARG A 21 15.52 -8.97 -21.50
CA ARG A 21 15.99 -8.97 -20.10
C ARG A 21 16.23 -7.57 -19.57
N LYS A 22 16.83 -6.69 -20.35
CA LYS A 22 17.05 -5.28 -19.98
C LYS A 22 15.72 -4.55 -19.77
N SER A 23 14.77 -4.73 -20.68
CA SER A 23 13.43 -4.14 -20.57
C SER A 23 12.69 -4.65 -19.33
N PHE A 24 12.77 -5.93 -19.04
CA PHE A 24 12.16 -6.54 -17.85
C PHE A 24 12.69 -5.92 -16.54
N TRP A 25 14.01 -5.84 -16.38
CA TRP A 25 14.61 -5.26 -15.18
C TRP A 25 14.34 -3.75 -15.06
N LEU A 26 14.30 -3.02 -16.18
CA LEU A 26 13.92 -1.61 -16.18
C LEU A 26 12.47 -1.42 -15.70
N ASN A 27 11.56 -2.28 -16.13
CA ASN A 27 10.16 -2.24 -15.72
C ASN A 27 10.01 -2.55 -14.22
N ILE A 28 10.69 -3.60 -13.72
CA ILE A 28 10.72 -3.92 -12.28
C ILE A 28 11.24 -2.74 -11.48
N PHE A 29 12.39 -2.18 -11.86
CA PHE A 29 13.01 -1.07 -11.15
C PHE A 29 12.12 0.17 -11.13
N SER A 30 11.43 0.43 -12.22
CA SER A 30 10.51 1.55 -12.38
C SER A 30 9.28 1.42 -11.46
N VAL A 31 8.66 0.23 -11.43
CA VAL A 31 7.54 -0.06 -10.54
C VAL A 31 7.99 -0.03 -9.08
N TRP A 32 9.13 -0.65 -8.77
CA TRP A 32 9.72 -0.63 -7.44
C TRP A 32 9.96 0.80 -6.93
N LEU A 33 10.54 1.67 -7.75
CA LEU A 33 10.81 3.05 -7.37
C LEU A 33 9.52 3.86 -7.16
N GLY A 34 8.53 3.72 -8.05
CA GLY A 34 7.24 4.41 -7.90
C GLY A 34 6.53 4.02 -6.60
N THR A 35 6.49 2.71 -6.33
CA THR A 35 5.89 2.20 -5.09
C THR A 35 6.69 2.63 -3.86
N THR A 36 8.03 2.67 -3.95
CA THR A 36 8.88 3.15 -2.85
C THR A 36 8.52 4.57 -2.47
N MET A 37 8.34 5.47 -3.45
CA MET A 37 8.00 6.86 -3.18
C MET A 37 6.64 7.01 -2.51
N GLU A 38 5.63 6.33 -3.02
CA GLU A 38 4.29 6.36 -2.44
C GLU A 38 4.33 5.91 -0.97
N TYR A 39 5.05 4.83 -0.70
CA TYR A 39 5.11 4.30 0.67
C TYR A 39 6.04 5.07 1.60
N VAL A 40 7.07 5.75 1.10
CA VAL A 40 7.82 6.74 1.92
C VAL A 40 6.86 7.77 2.49
N ASP A 41 6.02 8.37 1.66
CA ASP A 41 5.08 9.40 2.07
C ASP A 41 4.07 8.89 3.11
N PHE A 42 3.49 7.71 2.88
CA PHE A 42 2.54 7.11 3.82
C PHE A 42 3.20 6.69 5.14
N ALA A 43 4.38 6.10 5.09
CA ALA A 43 5.09 5.66 6.28
C ALA A 43 5.62 6.84 7.10
N LEU A 44 6.16 7.88 6.46
CA LEU A 44 6.58 9.11 7.15
C LEU A 44 5.42 9.70 7.94
N TYR A 45 4.25 9.81 7.32
CA TYR A 45 3.08 10.37 7.98
C TYR A 45 2.53 9.45 9.07
N GLY A 46 2.42 8.15 8.82
CA GLY A 46 1.93 7.17 9.79
C GLY A 46 2.77 7.15 11.08
N LEU A 47 4.10 7.19 10.92
CA LEU A 47 5.04 7.31 12.04
C LEU A 47 4.91 8.68 12.74
N ALA A 48 4.81 9.77 11.98
CA ALA A 48 4.61 11.12 12.56
C ALA A 48 3.31 11.20 13.36
N ALA A 49 2.21 10.63 12.86
CA ALA A 49 0.92 10.59 13.56
C ALA A 49 1.02 9.86 14.90
N GLY A 50 1.77 8.76 14.94
CA GLY A 50 2.01 8.02 16.18
C GLY A 50 2.99 8.69 17.14
N LEU A 51 4.01 9.39 16.62
CA LEU A 51 5.17 9.85 17.41
C LEU A 51 5.10 11.31 17.85
N VAL A 52 4.60 12.22 17.00
CA VAL A 52 4.77 13.67 17.21
C VAL A 52 3.54 14.53 16.88
N PHE A 53 2.67 14.16 15.95
CA PHE A 53 1.59 15.04 15.48
C PHE A 53 0.56 15.36 16.57
N GLY A 54 0.31 14.43 17.49
CA GLY A 54 -0.53 14.72 18.66
C GLY A 54 -0.02 15.91 19.47
N ASP A 55 1.28 15.98 19.69
CA ASP A 55 1.90 17.04 20.50
C ASP A 55 2.05 18.37 19.71
N VAL A 56 2.16 18.30 18.37
CA VAL A 56 2.40 19.46 17.49
C VAL A 56 1.11 20.14 17.05
N PHE A 57 0.10 19.35 16.68
CA PHE A 57 -1.14 19.85 16.06
C PHE A 57 -2.36 19.76 16.98
N PHE A 58 -2.29 18.97 18.06
CA PHE A 58 -3.39 18.76 19.01
C PHE A 58 -2.93 18.85 20.48
N PRO A 59 -2.15 19.87 20.89
CA PRO A 59 -1.50 19.93 22.22
C PRO A 59 -2.48 20.12 23.39
N GLU A 60 -3.71 20.58 23.13
CA GLU A 60 -4.73 20.82 24.15
C GLU A 60 -5.54 19.55 24.49
N GLN A 61 -5.32 18.45 23.77
CA GLN A 61 -6.04 17.19 23.94
C GLN A 61 -5.28 16.22 24.84
N THR A 62 -6.01 15.28 25.44
CA THR A 62 -5.36 14.15 26.14
C THR A 62 -4.55 13.32 25.16
N PRO A 63 -3.47 12.63 25.61
CA PRO A 63 -2.58 11.89 24.70
C PRO A 63 -3.30 10.90 23.77
N ILE A 64 -4.36 10.24 24.27
CA ILE A 64 -5.14 9.26 23.46
C ILE A 64 -6.02 9.98 22.45
N ILE A 65 -6.67 11.09 22.83
CA ILE A 65 -7.50 11.88 21.90
C ILE A 65 -6.62 12.57 20.85
N ALA A 66 -5.45 13.07 21.23
CA ALA A 66 -4.47 13.62 20.29
C ALA A 66 -3.99 12.56 19.28
N LEU A 67 -3.79 11.32 19.74
CA LEU A 67 -3.47 10.19 18.86
C LEU A 67 -4.63 9.87 17.88
N LEU A 68 -5.87 9.83 18.39
CA LEU A 68 -7.06 9.67 17.56
C LEU A 68 -7.16 10.76 16.48
N SER A 69 -7.00 12.03 16.88
CA SER A 69 -7.04 13.19 15.97
C SER A 69 -5.95 13.09 14.90
N SER A 70 -4.73 12.69 15.29
CA SER A 70 -3.62 12.49 14.35
C SER A 70 -3.92 11.39 13.34
N PHE A 71 -4.46 10.26 13.75
CA PHE A 71 -4.85 9.19 12.84
C PHE A 71 -6.13 9.48 12.05
N ALA A 72 -7.02 10.34 12.55
CA ALA A 72 -8.15 10.85 11.76
C ALA A 72 -7.64 11.67 10.55
N THR A 73 -6.62 12.53 10.74
CA THR A 73 -6.00 13.23 9.62
C THR A 73 -5.28 12.27 8.64
N TYR A 74 -4.73 11.17 9.15
CA TYR A 74 -4.16 10.12 8.29
C TYR A 74 -5.23 9.45 7.42
N ALA A 75 -6.37 9.09 8.01
CA ALA A 75 -7.50 8.47 7.33
C ALA A 75 -8.08 9.34 6.20
N VAL A 76 -8.13 10.67 6.39
CA VAL A 76 -8.62 11.63 5.39
C VAL A 76 -7.86 11.50 4.06
N GLY A 77 -6.55 11.24 4.09
CA GLY A 77 -5.77 11.02 2.87
C GLY A 77 -6.28 9.85 2.03
N PHE A 78 -6.77 8.79 2.66
CA PHE A 78 -7.33 7.64 1.94
C PHE A 78 -8.68 7.93 1.29
N LEU A 79 -9.49 8.86 1.86
CA LEU A 79 -10.77 9.25 1.27
C LEU A 79 -10.62 9.96 -0.07
N ALA A 80 -9.52 10.66 -0.30
CA ALA A 80 -9.25 11.35 -1.55
C ALA A 80 -8.74 10.43 -2.68
N ARG A 81 -8.24 9.22 -2.35
CA ARG A 81 -7.63 8.30 -3.34
C ARG A 81 -8.57 7.85 -4.45
N PRO A 82 -9.82 7.43 -4.20
CA PRO A 82 -10.74 7.05 -5.29
C PRO A 82 -11.04 8.20 -6.23
N LEU A 83 -11.17 9.42 -5.71
CA LEU A 83 -11.38 10.62 -6.53
C LEU A 83 -10.17 10.87 -7.42
N GLY A 84 -8.97 10.78 -6.86
CA GLY A 84 -7.72 10.85 -7.61
C GLY A 84 -7.65 9.78 -8.71
N ALA A 85 -7.95 8.53 -8.38
CA ALA A 85 -7.97 7.41 -9.32
C ALA A 85 -8.92 7.68 -10.52
N ILE A 86 -10.12 8.16 -10.26
CA ILE A 86 -11.13 8.43 -11.30
C ILE A 86 -10.72 9.62 -12.17
N ILE A 87 -10.32 10.74 -11.56
CA ILE A 87 -10.04 11.98 -12.30
C ILE A 87 -8.72 11.86 -13.05
N LEU A 88 -7.64 11.46 -12.35
CA LEU A 88 -6.32 11.31 -12.97
C LEU A 88 -6.29 10.14 -13.95
N GLY A 89 -7.05 9.06 -13.70
CA GLY A 89 -7.22 7.97 -14.65
C GLY A 89 -7.78 8.45 -15.98
N ARG A 90 -8.87 9.24 -15.97
CA ARG A 90 -9.48 9.82 -17.19
C ARG A 90 -8.52 10.78 -17.92
N VAL A 91 -7.76 11.57 -17.17
CA VAL A 91 -6.74 12.44 -17.77
C VAL A 91 -5.62 11.60 -18.39
N GLY A 92 -5.23 10.49 -17.77
CA GLY A 92 -4.24 9.55 -18.29
C GLY A 92 -4.66 8.88 -19.59
N ASP A 93 -5.92 8.49 -19.69
CA ASP A 93 -6.49 7.91 -20.90
C ASP A 93 -6.48 8.91 -22.09
N ARG A 94 -6.55 10.21 -21.80
CA ARG A 94 -6.52 11.27 -22.82
C ARG A 94 -5.11 11.75 -23.20
N HIS A 95 -4.25 11.97 -22.21
CA HIS A 95 -2.94 12.63 -22.38
C HIS A 95 -1.74 11.66 -22.29
N GLY A 96 -1.98 10.39 -22.00
CA GLY A 96 -0.94 9.38 -21.83
C GLY A 96 -0.57 9.11 -20.36
N ARG A 97 -0.17 7.86 -20.08
CA ARG A 97 0.15 7.39 -18.71
C ARG A 97 1.35 8.08 -18.12
N LYS A 98 2.38 8.37 -18.94
CA LYS A 98 3.61 9.05 -18.51
C LYS A 98 3.34 10.42 -17.90
N VAL A 99 2.46 11.23 -18.52
CA VAL A 99 2.09 12.57 -18.04
C VAL A 99 1.44 12.49 -16.66
N ILE A 100 0.50 11.56 -16.49
CA ILE A 100 -0.18 11.37 -15.21
C ILE A 100 0.78 10.92 -14.11
N MET A 101 1.66 9.98 -14.41
CA MET A 101 2.67 9.52 -13.45
C MET A 101 3.59 10.65 -12.97
N VAL A 102 3.92 11.61 -13.83
CA VAL A 102 4.71 12.80 -13.43
C VAL A 102 3.87 13.73 -12.55
N ILE A 103 2.59 13.95 -12.92
CA ILE A 103 1.67 14.81 -12.14
C ILE A 103 1.41 14.21 -10.75
N THR A 104 1.13 12.92 -10.66
CA THR A 104 0.85 12.24 -9.37
C THR A 104 2.02 12.33 -8.42
N VAL A 105 3.23 11.99 -8.89
CA VAL A 105 4.46 12.08 -8.08
C VAL A 105 4.77 13.52 -7.72
N GLY A 106 4.59 14.46 -8.65
CA GLY A 106 4.79 15.88 -8.36
C GLY A 106 3.85 16.39 -7.27
N LEU A 107 2.56 16.04 -7.37
CA LEU A 107 1.55 16.43 -6.38
C LEU A 107 1.84 15.82 -5.01
N MET A 108 2.19 14.54 -4.96
CA MET A 108 2.55 13.86 -3.72
C MET A 108 3.80 14.49 -3.09
N GLY A 109 4.88 14.64 -3.86
CA GLY A 109 6.13 15.18 -3.36
C GLY A 109 6.02 16.63 -2.86
N VAL A 110 5.28 17.48 -3.58
CA VAL A 110 5.01 18.86 -3.15
C VAL A 110 4.17 18.87 -1.87
N SER A 111 3.09 18.06 -1.82
CA SER A 111 2.22 17.99 -0.64
C SER A 111 2.99 17.49 0.59
N THR A 112 3.81 16.43 0.44
CA THR A 112 4.61 15.87 1.53
C THR A 112 5.66 16.87 2.03
N THR A 113 6.35 17.55 1.11
CA THR A 113 7.31 18.60 1.49
C THR A 113 6.62 19.74 2.22
N ALA A 114 5.44 20.16 1.74
CA ALA A 114 4.66 21.23 2.37
C ALA A 114 4.19 20.87 3.79
N LEU A 115 3.98 19.56 4.10
CA LEU A 115 3.73 19.14 5.49
C LEU A 115 4.87 19.55 6.43
N GLY A 116 6.13 19.45 5.98
CA GLY A 116 7.29 19.87 6.75
C GLY A 116 7.39 21.39 6.96
N LEU A 117 6.67 22.19 6.16
CA LEU A 117 6.64 23.65 6.27
C LEU A 117 5.44 24.17 7.07
N LEU A 118 4.53 23.28 7.52
CA LEU A 118 3.35 23.68 8.26
C LEU A 118 3.69 24.42 9.58
N PRO A 119 2.94 25.47 9.92
CA PRO A 119 3.00 26.05 11.25
C PRO A 119 2.39 25.09 12.29
N THR A 120 2.82 25.19 13.53
CA THR A 120 2.29 24.39 14.65
C THR A 120 0.99 25.00 15.18
N TYR A 121 0.23 24.21 15.96
CA TYR A 121 -0.99 24.71 16.63
C TYR A 121 -0.70 25.93 17.52
N ARG A 122 0.44 25.95 18.19
CA ARG A 122 0.85 27.09 19.05
C ARG A 122 1.07 28.38 18.28
N GLN A 123 1.34 28.33 16.98
CA GLN A 123 1.59 29.50 16.13
C GLN A 123 0.30 30.04 15.49
N VAL A 124 -0.58 29.19 15.00
CA VAL A 124 -1.75 29.58 14.18
C VAL A 124 -3.08 28.94 14.63
N GLY A 125 -3.09 28.28 15.79
CA GLY A 125 -4.29 27.66 16.33
C GLY A 125 -4.86 26.57 15.40
N TRP A 126 -6.19 26.53 15.30
CA TRP A 126 -6.92 25.53 14.52
C TRP A 126 -6.58 25.52 13.00
N LEU A 127 -5.98 26.59 12.50
CA LEU A 127 -5.56 26.64 11.10
C LEU A 127 -4.47 25.58 10.79
N ALA A 128 -3.63 25.24 11.77
CA ALA A 128 -2.59 24.22 11.60
C ALA A 128 -3.17 22.83 11.26
N PRO A 129 -4.10 22.24 12.04
CA PRO A 129 -4.72 20.98 11.66
C PRO A 129 -5.57 21.08 10.39
N ALA A 130 -6.19 22.23 10.09
CA ALA A 130 -6.93 22.42 8.84
C ALA A 130 -6.02 22.34 7.61
N LEU A 131 -4.85 22.98 7.64
CA LEU A 131 -3.83 22.89 6.60
C LEU A 131 -3.27 21.47 6.47
N LEU A 132 -3.07 20.78 7.61
CA LEU A 132 -2.66 19.39 7.64
C LEU A 132 -3.65 18.50 6.88
N VAL A 133 -4.95 18.63 7.15
CA VAL A 133 -6.02 17.91 6.45
C VAL A 133 -6.03 18.25 4.96
N PHE A 134 -5.92 19.51 4.60
CA PHE A 134 -5.88 19.94 3.19
C PHE A 134 -4.72 19.29 2.42
N LEU A 135 -3.50 19.31 2.98
CA LEU A 135 -2.36 18.68 2.34
C LEU A 135 -2.50 17.16 2.25
N ARG A 136 -3.15 16.53 3.23
CA ARG A 136 -3.47 15.08 3.17
C ARG A 136 -4.45 14.74 2.06
N LEU A 137 -5.46 15.58 1.82
CA LEU A 137 -6.37 15.40 0.68
C LEU A 137 -5.60 15.52 -0.65
N CYS A 138 -4.73 16.51 -0.80
CA CYS A 138 -3.90 16.67 -1.99
C CYS A 138 -2.96 15.47 -2.21
N GLN A 139 -2.30 14.98 -1.15
CA GLN A 139 -1.42 13.84 -1.20
C GLN A 139 -2.17 12.56 -1.56
N GLY A 140 -3.33 12.32 -0.91
CA GLY A 140 -4.18 11.17 -1.20
C GLY A 140 -4.72 11.18 -2.62
N PHE A 141 -5.13 12.35 -3.13
CA PHE A 141 -5.58 12.52 -4.51
C PHE A 141 -4.49 12.11 -5.51
N GLY A 142 -3.22 12.51 -5.26
CA GLY A 142 -2.09 12.10 -6.09
C GLY A 142 -1.87 10.59 -6.06
N ALA A 143 -1.94 9.95 -4.89
CA ALA A 143 -1.65 8.53 -4.70
C ALA A 143 -2.67 7.58 -5.35
N GLY A 144 -3.92 8.03 -5.61
CA GLY A 144 -5.01 7.15 -6.05
C GLY A 144 -4.80 6.46 -7.40
N ALA A 145 -3.96 7.00 -8.29
CA ALA A 145 -3.79 6.47 -9.65
C ALA A 145 -2.59 5.52 -9.83
N GLU A 146 -1.70 5.34 -8.83
CA GLU A 146 -0.37 4.77 -9.04
C GLU A 146 -0.25 3.25 -8.85
N LEU A 147 -0.74 2.71 -7.75
CA LEU A 147 -0.44 1.33 -7.31
C LEU A 147 -0.98 0.22 -8.21
N SER A 148 -2.16 0.40 -8.79
CA SER A 148 -2.81 -0.68 -9.54
C SER A 148 -2.12 -0.97 -10.87
N GLY A 149 -1.53 0.05 -11.51
CA GLY A 149 -0.77 -0.09 -12.75
C GLY A 149 0.48 -0.94 -12.61
N GLY A 150 1.21 -0.76 -11.52
CA GLY A 150 2.45 -1.50 -11.25
C GLY A 150 2.20 -3.00 -11.02
N ALA A 151 1.15 -3.37 -10.28
CA ALA A 151 0.82 -4.77 -10.03
C ALA A 151 0.41 -5.51 -11.31
N VAL A 152 -0.45 -4.89 -12.13
CA VAL A 152 -0.86 -5.44 -13.42
C VAL A 152 0.35 -5.60 -14.34
N MET A 153 1.20 -4.56 -14.43
CA MET A 153 2.40 -4.59 -15.27
C MET A 153 3.34 -5.74 -14.86
N LEU A 154 3.69 -5.87 -13.58
CA LEU A 154 4.58 -6.94 -13.13
C LEU A 154 4.00 -8.33 -13.34
N ALA A 155 2.68 -8.51 -13.14
CA ALA A 155 2.02 -9.80 -13.34
C ALA A 155 1.93 -10.21 -14.82
N GLU A 156 1.66 -9.25 -15.72
CA GLU A 156 1.54 -9.50 -17.17
C GLU A 156 2.89 -9.80 -17.84
N PHE A 157 3.99 -9.19 -17.34
CA PHE A 157 5.33 -9.49 -17.82
C PHE A 157 5.98 -10.72 -17.17
N SER A 158 5.31 -11.35 -16.20
CA SER A 158 5.89 -12.46 -15.44
C SER A 158 5.65 -13.80 -16.09
N PRO A 159 6.65 -14.71 -16.11
CA PRO A 159 6.40 -16.11 -16.43
C PRO A 159 5.34 -16.70 -15.51
N VAL A 160 4.41 -17.45 -16.05
CA VAL A 160 3.25 -18.02 -15.32
C VAL A 160 3.66 -18.77 -14.05
N LYS A 161 4.77 -19.52 -14.10
CA LYS A 161 5.29 -20.31 -12.96
C LYS A 161 5.88 -19.47 -11.83
N HIS A 162 6.31 -18.23 -12.10
CA HIS A 162 7.00 -17.34 -11.15
C HIS A 162 6.25 -16.02 -10.92
N ARG A 163 5.00 -15.94 -11.34
CA ARG A 163 4.18 -14.73 -11.26
C ARG A 163 4.02 -14.22 -9.85
N GLY A 164 3.88 -15.10 -8.86
CA GLY A 164 3.79 -14.72 -7.45
C GLY A 164 5.05 -14.02 -6.97
N VAL A 165 6.22 -14.59 -7.23
CA VAL A 165 7.50 -13.97 -6.85
C VAL A 165 7.68 -12.63 -7.56
N VAL A 166 7.47 -12.56 -8.88
CA VAL A 166 7.71 -11.32 -9.64
C VAL A 166 6.71 -10.23 -9.25
N ALA A 167 5.42 -10.57 -9.14
CA ALA A 167 4.41 -9.60 -8.71
C ALA A 167 4.65 -9.13 -7.25
N SER A 168 5.21 -9.98 -6.38
CA SER A 168 5.54 -9.61 -5.00
C SER A 168 6.58 -8.49 -4.91
N LEU A 169 7.40 -8.28 -5.95
CA LEU A 169 8.43 -7.22 -5.98
C LEU A 169 7.83 -5.81 -5.86
N ILE A 170 6.54 -5.62 -6.18
CA ILE A 170 5.84 -4.37 -5.85
C ILE A 170 5.83 -4.13 -4.34
N GLY A 171 5.64 -5.20 -3.56
CA GLY A 171 5.71 -5.15 -2.10
C GLY A 171 7.12 -4.83 -1.57
N VAL A 172 8.16 -5.24 -2.28
CA VAL A 172 9.54 -4.84 -1.94
C VAL A 172 9.71 -3.32 -2.09
N GLY A 173 9.07 -2.70 -3.08
CA GLY A 173 9.03 -1.23 -3.22
C GLY A 173 8.37 -0.56 -2.02
N SER A 174 7.19 -1.03 -1.62
CA SER A 174 6.48 -0.50 -0.45
C SER A 174 7.29 -0.66 0.84
N ASN A 175 7.91 -1.80 1.00
CA ASN A 175 8.77 -2.10 2.14
C ASN A 175 10.03 -1.21 2.18
N THR A 176 10.64 -0.94 1.03
CA THR A 176 11.77 0.00 0.91
C THR A 176 11.34 1.41 1.37
N GLY A 177 10.13 1.85 1.00
CA GLY A 177 9.58 3.12 1.46
C GLY A 177 9.44 3.18 2.98
N THR A 178 8.90 2.12 3.58
CA THR A 178 8.76 2.02 5.05
C THR A 178 10.14 1.98 5.74
N LEU A 179 11.11 1.26 5.17
CA LEU A 179 12.49 1.21 5.69
C LEU A 179 13.13 2.60 5.69
N LEU A 180 13.04 3.33 4.58
CA LEU A 180 13.59 4.69 4.48
C LEU A 180 12.91 5.63 5.48
N ALA A 181 11.58 5.60 5.57
CA ALA A 181 10.84 6.43 6.51
C ALA A 181 11.22 6.14 7.97
N SER A 182 11.28 4.87 8.38
CA SER A 182 11.64 4.49 9.74
C SER A 182 13.11 4.82 10.06
N SER A 183 14.02 4.67 9.09
CA SER A 183 15.43 5.06 9.24
C SER A 183 15.58 6.57 9.50
N VAL A 184 14.90 7.39 8.68
CA VAL A 184 14.93 8.85 8.87
C VAL A 184 14.32 9.25 10.22
N TRP A 185 13.20 8.63 10.63
CA TRP A 185 12.60 8.88 11.93
C TRP A 185 13.53 8.49 13.08
N LEU A 186 14.20 7.32 13.02
CA LEU A 186 15.16 6.94 14.05
C LEU A 186 16.30 7.95 14.20
N LEU A 187 16.84 8.44 13.08
CA LEU A 187 17.88 9.47 13.11
C LEU A 187 17.36 10.76 13.74
N VAL A 188 16.15 11.19 13.39
CA VAL A 188 15.56 12.42 13.94
C VAL A 188 15.23 12.27 15.45
N LEU A 189 14.86 11.07 15.89
CA LEU A 189 14.58 10.77 17.29
C LEU A 189 15.82 10.82 18.21
N THR A 190 17.05 10.83 17.66
CA THR A 190 18.27 11.07 18.44
C THR A 190 18.44 12.51 18.89
N MET A 191 17.65 13.44 18.31
CA MET A 191 17.67 14.85 18.69
C MET A 191 17.08 15.07 20.09
N PRO A 192 17.56 16.09 20.84
CA PRO A 192 16.92 16.51 22.08
C PRO A 192 15.42 16.79 21.86
N LYS A 193 14.58 16.41 22.84
CA LYS A 193 13.12 16.53 22.74
C LYS A 193 12.65 17.93 22.32
N GLU A 194 13.31 18.95 22.83
CA GLU A 194 12.98 20.36 22.53
C GLU A 194 13.24 20.68 21.05
N GLN A 195 14.39 20.29 20.52
CA GLN A 195 14.72 20.45 19.11
C GLN A 195 13.82 19.61 18.20
N LEU A 196 13.53 18.37 18.59
CA LEU A 196 12.59 17.51 17.87
C LEU A 196 11.22 18.18 17.72
N MET A 197 10.66 18.75 18.79
CA MET A 197 9.32 19.35 18.78
C MET A 197 9.27 20.72 18.12
N THR A 198 10.36 21.47 18.09
CA THR A 198 10.39 22.78 17.44
C THR A 198 10.55 22.66 15.93
N TRP A 199 11.54 21.92 15.45
CA TRP A 199 11.83 21.84 14.03
C TRP A 199 12.22 20.44 13.53
N GLY A 200 12.74 19.55 14.39
CA GLY A 200 13.27 18.25 13.99
C GLY A 200 12.25 17.36 13.29
N TRP A 201 10.98 17.40 13.70
CA TRP A 201 9.90 16.63 13.08
C TRP A 201 9.63 17.01 11.61
N ARG A 202 10.13 18.16 11.15
CA ARG A 202 9.99 18.63 9.76
C ARG A 202 10.95 17.95 8.80
N ILE A 203 12.11 17.52 9.29
CA ILE A 203 13.20 16.95 8.47
C ILE A 203 12.73 15.79 7.60
N PRO A 204 12.00 14.78 8.14
CA PRO A 204 11.53 13.65 7.33
C PRO A 204 10.70 14.08 6.11
N PHE A 205 9.85 15.09 6.28
CA PHE A 205 9.00 15.62 5.22
C PHE A 205 9.76 16.48 4.21
N LEU A 206 10.72 17.28 4.67
CA LEU A 206 11.53 18.13 3.79
C LEU A 206 12.48 17.29 2.90
N ILE A 207 13.02 16.19 3.42
CA ILE A 207 13.86 15.28 2.65
C ILE A 207 13.08 14.63 1.49
N SER A 208 11.75 14.48 1.60
CA SER A 208 10.92 13.86 0.56
C SER A 208 11.00 14.61 -0.77
N ILE A 209 11.36 15.90 -0.78
CA ILE A 209 11.54 16.68 -2.02
C ILE A 209 12.61 16.10 -2.93
N PHE A 210 13.72 15.60 -2.36
CA PHE A 210 14.80 14.98 -3.13
C PHE A 210 14.36 13.67 -3.75
N ILE A 211 13.56 12.88 -3.00
CA ILE A 211 13.01 11.62 -3.50
C ILE A 211 12.02 11.90 -4.64
N ALA A 212 11.14 12.89 -4.47
CA ALA A 212 10.19 13.32 -5.49
C ALA A 212 10.89 13.80 -6.77
N PHE A 213 11.91 14.63 -6.62
CA PHE A 213 12.69 15.14 -7.75
C PHE A 213 13.38 14.01 -8.51
N PHE A 214 14.02 13.07 -7.79
CA PHE A 214 14.67 11.92 -8.40
C PHE A 214 13.69 11.01 -9.16
N ALA A 215 12.49 10.79 -8.61
CA ALA A 215 11.48 10.00 -9.29
C ALA A 215 10.90 10.69 -10.52
N ILE A 216 10.64 11.99 -10.47
CA ILE A 216 10.21 12.76 -11.64
C ILE A 216 11.28 12.67 -12.74
N PHE A 217 12.57 12.80 -12.36
CA PHE A 217 13.70 12.68 -13.29
C PHE A 217 13.72 11.32 -13.98
N LEU A 218 13.63 10.22 -13.20
CA LEU A 218 13.59 8.87 -13.76
C LEU A 218 12.37 8.62 -14.63
N ARG A 219 11.19 9.10 -14.24
CA ARG A 219 9.97 8.92 -15.02
C ARG A 219 9.96 9.68 -16.34
N ARG A 220 10.62 10.82 -16.40
CA ARG A 220 10.83 11.52 -17.69
C ARG A 220 11.68 10.72 -18.68
N SER A 221 12.60 9.88 -18.16
CA SER A 221 13.49 9.04 -18.96
C SER A 221 12.86 7.72 -19.41
N MET A 222 11.69 7.32 -18.87
CA MET A 222 11.01 6.08 -19.22
C MET A 222 10.34 6.15 -20.59
N GLN A 223 10.38 5.01 -21.29
CA GLN A 223 9.59 4.79 -22.49
C GLN A 223 8.18 4.32 -22.13
N GLU A 224 7.18 4.66 -22.94
CA GLU A 224 5.83 4.15 -22.81
C GLU A 224 5.81 2.63 -22.98
N SER A 225 4.95 1.91 -22.24
CA SER A 225 4.87 0.46 -22.31
C SER A 225 4.56 -0.03 -23.73
N PRO A 226 5.34 -0.96 -24.31
CA PRO A 226 5.04 -1.54 -25.62
C PRO A 226 3.64 -2.18 -25.69
N VAL A 227 3.19 -2.78 -24.57
CA VAL A 227 1.85 -3.37 -24.45
C VAL A 227 0.77 -2.30 -24.53
N PHE A 228 0.98 -1.13 -23.92
CA PHE A 228 0.03 -0.03 -24.02
C PHE A 228 -0.01 0.57 -25.42
N THR A 229 1.14 0.67 -26.07
CA THR A 229 1.22 1.15 -27.47
C THR A 229 0.51 0.17 -28.41
N ALA A 230 0.76 -1.15 -28.26
CA ALA A 230 0.07 -2.19 -29.03
C ALA A 230 -1.44 -2.20 -28.74
N PHE A 231 -1.86 -2.05 -27.49
CA PHE A 231 -3.29 -1.95 -27.13
C PHE A 231 -3.94 -0.71 -27.74
N LYS A 232 -3.26 0.43 -27.73
CA LYS A 232 -3.76 1.67 -28.32
C LYS A 232 -3.89 1.57 -29.84
N GLU A 233 -2.93 0.93 -30.51
CA GLU A 233 -2.97 0.66 -31.94
C GLU A 233 -4.07 -0.35 -32.29
N ARG A 234 -4.23 -1.43 -31.50
CA ARG A 234 -5.30 -2.39 -31.66
C ARG A 234 -6.67 -1.73 -31.47
N LYS A 235 -6.86 -0.94 -30.41
CA LYS A 235 -8.10 -0.21 -30.14
C LYS A 235 -8.41 0.80 -31.25
N LYS A 236 -7.39 1.43 -31.85
CA LYS A 236 -7.57 2.32 -33.01
C LYS A 236 -8.03 1.53 -34.24
N ARG A 237 -7.45 0.37 -34.52
CA ARG A 237 -7.88 -0.54 -35.60
C ARG A 237 -9.28 -1.13 -35.37
N GLU A 238 -9.59 -1.49 -34.11
CA GLU A 238 -10.91 -2.01 -33.73
C GLU A 238 -11.98 -0.93 -33.79
N GLN A 239 -11.68 0.35 -33.45
CA GLN A 239 -12.61 1.47 -33.64
C GLN A 239 -12.87 1.79 -35.12
N GLU A 240 -11.92 1.50 -35.97
CA GLU A 240 -12.11 1.59 -37.43
C GLU A 240 -12.96 0.42 -37.99
N SER A 241 -12.99 -0.74 -37.26
CA SER A 241 -13.76 -1.94 -37.67
C SER A 241 -15.08 -2.18 -36.90
N VAL A 242 -15.31 -1.50 -35.77
CA VAL A 242 -16.42 -1.72 -34.80
C VAL A 242 -17.67 -0.87 -35.12
N VAL A 243 -17.77 -0.28 -36.30
CA VAL A 243 -19.09 0.19 -36.78
C VAL A 243 -20.06 -0.98 -37.08
N GLU A 244 -19.61 -2.24 -37.07
CA GLU A 244 -20.44 -3.38 -37.49
C GLU A 244 -20.66 -4.52 -36.47
N ALA A 245 -20.04 -4.54 -35.32
CA ALA A 245 -20.27 -5.61 -34.34
C ALA A 245 -20.63 -5.04 -32.96
N GLY A 246 -21.91 -5.12 -32.62
CA GLY A 246 -22.38 -4.93 -31.25
C GLY A 246 -21.67 -5.90 -30.30
N LEU A 247 -20.63 -5.45 -29.65
CA LEU A 247 -19.98 -6.22 -28.60
C LEU A 247 -20.88 -6.15 -27.37
N ASP A 248 -21.54 -7.25 -27.09
CA ASP A 248 -22.14 -7.53 -25.79
C ASP A 248 -21.07 -7.28 -24.72
N ALA A 249 -21.26 -6.21 -23.97
CA ALA A 249 -20.47 -5.96 -22.78
C ALA A 249 -20.77 -7.11 -21.81
N HIS A 250 -19.89 -8.10 -21.74
CA HIS A 250 -19.93 -9.08 -20.68
C HIS A 250 -19.76 -8.32 -19.37
N GLU A 251 -20.85 -8.11 -18.66
CA GLU A 251 -20.87 -7.59 -17.32
C GLU A 251 -20.17 -8.62 -16.44
N GLY A 252 -18.85 -8.46 -16.27
CA GLY A 252 -18.08 -9.27 -15.33
C GLY A 252 -18.72 -9.16 -13.94
N GLY A 253 -18.85 -10.29 -13.27
CA GLY A 253 -19.60 -10.42 -12.04
C GLY A 253 -19.05 -9.56 -10.90
N TRP A 254 -19.90 -9.03 -10.04
CA TRP A 254 -19.53 -8.34 -8.80
C TRP A 254 -18.80 -9.27 -7.79
N ARG A 255 -18.78 -10.57 -8.03
CA ARG A 255 -18.15 -11.57 -7.14
C ARG A 255 -16.66 -11.34 -6.99
N ALA A 256 -15.91 -11.21 -8.08
CA ALA A 256 -14.46 -10.94 -8.05
C ALA A 256 -14.15 -9.63 -7.30
N PHE A 257 -14.98 -8.60 -7.50
CA PHE A 257 -14.89 -7.33 -6.80
C PHE A 257 -15.01 -7.48 -5.28
N PHE A 258 -16.07 -8.16 -4.79
CA PHE A 258 -16.27 -8.36 -3.35
C PHE A 258 -15.23 -9.30 -2.73
N VAL A 259 -14.75 -10.29 -3.48
CA VAL A 259 -13.62 -11.12 -3.04
C VAL A 259 -12.37 -10.27 -2.88
N MET A 260 -12.02 -9.44 -3.87
CA MET A 260 -10.86 -8.55 -3.75
C MET A 260 -11.00 -7.56 -2.59
N LEU A 261 -12.20 -7.02 -2.39
CA LEU A 261 -12.50 -6.13 -1.27
C LEU A 261 -12.28 -6.82 0.08
N GLY A 262 -12.83 -8.02 0.27
CA GLY A 262 -12.67 -8.79 1.51
C GLY A 262 -11.22 -9.21 1.79
N LEU A 263 -10.50 -9.66 0.76
CA LEU A 263 -9.07 -9.93 0.87
C LEU A 263 -8.30 -8.67 1.28
N ARG A 264 -8.61 -7.52 0.69
CA ARG A 264 -7.95 -6.25 1.00
C ARG A 264 -8.22 -5.78 2.43
N ILE A 265 -9.44 -5.96 2.94
CA ILE A 265 -9.78 -5.66 4.34
C ILE A 265 -8.94 -6.53 5.28
N GLY A 266 -8.82 -7.82 4.97
CA GLY A 266 -8.07 -8.79 5.78
C GLY A 266 -6.56 -8.54 5.83
N GLU A 267 -6.02 -7.92 4.80
CA GLU A 267 -4.61 -7.54 4.76
C GLU A 267 -4.38 -6.17 5.40
N ASN A 268 -5.12 -5.15 4.96
CA ASN A 268 -4.87 -3.77 5.37
C ASN A 268 -5.12 -3.52 6.86
N GLY A 269 -6.21 -4.04 7.43
CA GLY A 269 -6.55 -3.81 8.84
C GLY A 269 -5.39 -4.17 9.77
N PRO A 270 -4.98 -5.44 9.82
CA PRO A 270 -3.85 -5.87 10.63
C PRO A 270 -2.55 -5.17 10.30
N SER A 271 -2.28 -4.93 9.01
CA SER A 271 -1.05 -4.30 8.54
C SER A 271 -0.89 -2.87 9.07
N TYR A 272 -1.91 -2.02 8.91
CA TYR A 272 -1.85 -0.63 9.38
C TYR A 272 -1.93 -0.50 10.90
N ILE A 273 -2.59 -1.45 11.58
CA ILE A 273 -2.51 -1.54 13.04
C ILE A 273 -1.07 -1.84 13.45
N ALA A 274 -0.42 -2.86 12.87
CA ALA A 274 0.92 -3.27 13.27
C ALA A 274 1.98 -2.20 12.96
N GLN A 275 1.96 -1.59 11.76
CA GLN A 275 3.02 -0.68 11.34
C GLN A 275 2.82 0.79 11.77
N SER A 276 1.57 1.22 12.06
CA SER A 276 1.28 2.63 12.37
C SER A 276 0.65 2.79 13.74
N PHE A 277 -0.49 2.11 14.03
CA PHE A 277 -1.18 2.28 15.30
C PHE A 277 -0.36 1.80 16.49
N LEU A 278 0.27 0.60 16.42
CA LEU A 278 1.07 0.08 17.53
C LEU A 278 2.26 1.01 17.87
N VAL A 279 2.81 1.74 16.90
CA VAL A 279 3.85 2.74 17.18
C VAL A 279 3.32 3.81 18.14
N GLY A 280 2.15 4.39 17.83
CA GLY A 280 1.50 5.37 18.69
C GLY A 280 1.02 4.79 20.02
N TYR A 281 0.46 3.58 20.01
CA TYR A 281 -0.01 2.88 21.20
C TYR A 281 1.11 2.61 22.21
N VAL A 282 2.24 2.09 21.77
CA VAL A 282 3.41 1.81 22.61
C VAL A 282 3.94 3.09 23.24
N VAL A 283 3.98 4.20 22.49
CA VAL A 283 4.50 5.49 23.00
C VAL A 283 3.49 6.18 23.91
N LYS A 284 2.22 6.26 23.51
CA LYS A 284 1.22 7.11 24.19
C LYS A 284 0.41 6.39 25.27
N ALA A 285 0.11 5.10 25.08
CA ALA A 285 -0.65 4.31 26.04
C ALA A 285 0.23 3.49 26.98
N LEU A 286 1.31 2.88 26.48
CA LEU A 286 2.24 2.12 27.31
C LEU A 286 3.37 2.98 27.92
N ALA A 287 3.49 4.25 27.46
CA ALA A 287 4.49 5.24 27.93
C ALA A 287 5.95 4.74 27.72
N MET A 288 6.22 4.03 26.65
CA MET A 288 7.56 3.58 26.31
C MET A 288 8.29 4.57 25.41
N GLU A 289 9.61 4.39 25.28
CA GLU A 289 10.44 5.24 24.42
C GLU A 289 10.07 5.10 22.94
N LYS A 290 10.07 6.22 22.22
CA LYS A 290 9.75 6.30 20.79
C LYS A 290 10.65 5.41 19.91
N ALA A 291 11.89 5.19 20.33
CA ALA A 291 12.87 4.39 19.63
C ALA A 291 12.45 2.92 19.55
N VAL A 292 11.80 2.36 20.57
CA VAL A 292 11.41 0.93 20.63
C VAL A 292 10.51 0.53 19.44
N PRO A 293 9.32 1.11 19.25
CA PRO A 293 8.46 0.73 18.15
C PRO A 293 9.04 1.13 16.78
N THR A 294 9.77 2.25 16.70
CA THR A 294 10.37 2.70 15.43
C THR A 294 11.48 1.76 14.97
N THR A 295 12.33 1.27 15.91
CA THR A 295 13.33 0.24 15.61
C THR A 295 12.67 -1.07 15.18
N ALA A 296 11.57 -1.47 15.82
CA ALA A 296 10.84 -2.67 15.43
C ALA A 296 10.31 -2.59 13.99
N VAL A 297 9.75 -1.44 13.59
CA VAL A 297 9.32 -1.20 12.19
C VAL A 297 10.50 -1.26 11.22
N LEU A 298 11.65 -0.70 11.59
CA LEU A 298 12.87 -0.77 10.78
C LEU A 298 13.35 -2.21 10.61
N VAL A 299 13.44 -2.98 11.70
CA VAL A 299 13.83 -4.40 11.67
C VAL A 299 12.86 -5.23 10.84
N ALA A 300 11.54 -5.04 11.02
CA ALA A 300 10.54 -5.71 10.22
C ALA A 300 10.71 -5.39 8.73
N SER A 301 10.95 -4.12 8.40
CA SER A 301 11.17 -3.69 7.02
C SER A 301 12.45 -4.30 6.43
N PHE A 302 13.50 -4.44 7.22
CA PHE A 302 14.70 -5.14 6.76
C PHE A 302 14.43 -6.62 6.44
N LEU A 303 13.72 -7.31 7.32
CA LEU A 303 13.30 -8.71 7.11
C LEU A 303 12.33 -8.84 5.92
N GLY A 304 11.59 -7.80 5.61
CA GLY A 304 10.62 -7.76 4.52
C GLY A 304 11.23 -8.03 3.14
N PHE A 305 12.52 -7.71 2.92
CA PHE A 305 13.21 -8.05 1.66
C PHE A 305 13.28 -9.56 1.41
N ALA A 306 13.25 -10.37 2.46
CA ALA A 306 13.18 -11.83 2.37
C ALA A 306 11.72 -12.35 2.44
N ILE A 307 10.93 -11.82 3.37
CA ILE A 307 9.56 -12.31 3.63
C ILE A 307 8.65 -12.12 2.43
N ILE A 308 8.70 -10.95 1.76
CA ILE A 308 7.82 -10.63 0.65
C ILE A 308 8.04 -11.55 -0.57
N PRO A 309 9.26 -11.70 -1.11
CA PRO A 309 9.50 -12.65 -2.20
C PRO A 309 9.25 -14.10 -1.79
N PHE A 310 9.57 -14.47 -0.54
CA PHE A 310 9.29 -15.81 0.00
C PHE A 310 7.79 -16.12 0.02
N SER A 311 6.94 -15.18 0.45
CA SER A 311 5.49 -15.37 0.42
C SER A 311 4.93 -15.45 -1.00
N GLY A 312 5.50 -14.67 -1.94
CA GLY A 312 5.22 -14.80 -3.37
C GLY A 312 5.56 -16.19 -3.90
N TRP A 313 6.77 -16.70 -3.59
CA TRP A 313 7.20 -18.05 -3.93
C TRP A 313 6.30 -19.13 -3.30
N LEU A 314 5.93 -18.97 -2.04
CA LEU A 314 5.03 -19.86 -1.35
C LEU A 314 3.69 -19.97 -2.09
N SER A 315 3.18 -18.83 -2.56
CA SER A 315 1.95 -18.75 -3.34
C SER A 315 2.07 -19.37 -4.75
N ASP A 316 3.25 -19.32 -5.36
CA ASP A 316 3.52 -20.02 -6.63
C ASP A 316 3.58 -21.54 -6.42
N ARG A 317 4.01 -22.03 -5.25
CA ARG A 317 4.16 -23.44 -4.97
C ARG A 317 2.87 -24.10 -4.45
N PHE A 318 2.18 -23.45 -3.51
CA PHE A 318 1.02 -24.03 -2.80
C PHE A 318 -0.33 -23.47 -3.27
N GLY A 319 -0.33 -22.42 -4.07
CA GLY A 319 -1.52 -21.71 -4.54
C GLY A 319 -1.77 -20.41 -3.80
N ARG A 320 -2.48 -19.49 -4.46
CA ARG A 320 -2.79 -18.14 -3.93
C ARG A 320 -3.71 -18.23 -2.73
N ARG A 321 -4.80 -18.96 -2.90
CA ARG A 321 -5.86 -19.10 -1.90
C ARG A 321 -5.38 -19.71 -0.59
N ILE A 322 -4.62 -20.82 -0.66
CA ILE A 322 -4.15 -21.53 0.53
C ILE A 322 -3.13 -20.67 1.27
N THR A 323 -2.16 -20.08 0.57
CA THR A 323 -1.13 -19.23 1.18
C THR A 323 -1.76 -18.03 1.88
N TYR A 324 -2.69 -17.35 1.22
CA TYR A 324 -3.42 -16.20 1.81
C TYR A 324 -4.21 -16.61 3.06
N ARG A 325 -4.91 -17.76 3.00
CA ARG A 325 -5.67 -18.33 4.12
C ARG A 325 -4.81 -18.59 5.33
N VAL A 326 -3.64 -19.20 5.15
CA VAL A 326 -2.70 -19.50 6.25
C VAL A 326 -2.24 -18.22 6.93
N PHE A 327 -1.83 -17.20 6.19
CA PHE A 327 -1.42 -15.92 6.77
C PHE A 327 -2.57 -15.24 7.54
N CYS A 328 -3.78 -15.22 6.99
CA CYS A 328 -4.94 -14.67 7.70
C CYS A 328 -5.27 -15.45 8.97
N ALA A 329 -5.22 -16.80 8.94
CA ALA A 329 -5.45 -17.64 10.11
C ALA A 329 -4.41 -17.35 11.20
N LEU A 330 -3.13 -17.24 10.82
CA LEU A 330 -2.06 -16.87 11.76
C LEU A 330 -2.29 -15.50 12.38
N LEU A 331 -2.76 -14.49 11.62
CA LEU A 331 -3.09 -13.17 12.16
C LEU A 331 -4.26 -13.22 13.13
N VAL A 332 -5.30 -14.01 12.86
CA VAL A 332 -6.43 -14.19 13.80
C VAL A 332 -5.94 -14.80 15.11
N LEU A 333 -5.14 -15.87 15.02
CA LEU A 333 -4.58 -16.53 16.22
C LEU A 333 -3.59 -15.64 16.96
N TYR A 334 -2.87 -14.79 16.25
CA TYR A 334 -1.87 -13.88 16.81
C TYR A 334 -2.47 -12.70 17.57
N ALA A 335 -3.69 -12.26 17.25
CA ALA A 335 -4.29 -11.02 17.75
C ALA A 335 -4.25 -10.90 19.29
N PHE A 336 -4.86 -11.82 20.00
CA PHE A 336 -4.94 -11.76 21.46
C PHE A 336 -3.58 -11.98 22.16
N PRO A 337 -2.77 -13.00 21.78
CA PRO A 337 -1.42 -13.14 22.33
C PRO A 337 -0.56 -11.88 22.13
N ALA A 338 -0.64 -11.23 20.96
CA ALA A 338 0.12 -10.04 20.67
C ALA A 338 -0.20 -8.90 21.65
N PHE A 339 -1.48 -8.57 21.80
CA PHE A 339 -1.87 -7.47 22.71
C PHE A 339 -1.64 -7.80 24.18
N THR A 340 -1.69 -9.08 24.58
CA THR A 340 -1.31 -9.51 25.91
C THR A 340 0.20 -9.31 26.15
N LEU A 341 1.04 -9.72 25.19
CA LEU A 341 2.49 -9.57 25.28
C LEU A 341 2.92 -8.09 25.28
N LEU A 342 2.21 -7.20 24.60
CA LEU A 342 2.47 -5.76 24.64
C LEU A 342 2.36 -5.18 26.06
N GLN A 343 1.53 -5.78 26.96
CA GLN A 343 1.37 -5.30 28.32
C GLN A 343 2.61 -5.57 29.20
N SER A 344 3.53 -6.44 28.76
CA SER A 344 4.81 -6.69 29.49
C SER A 344 5.67 -5.44 29.58
N LYS A 345 5.52 -4.51 28.61
CA LYS A 345 6.36 -3.29 28.47
C LYS A 345 7.85 -3.59 28.34
N ASP A 346 8.21 -4.83 28.04
CA ASP A 346 9.59 -5.21 27.74
C ASP A 346 9.92 -4.79 26.30
N PRO A 347 10.99 -4.01 26.05
CA PRO A 347 11.33 -3.52 24.72
C PRO A 347 11.53 -4.62 23.68
N TRP A 348 12.11 -5.76 24.07
CA TRP A 348 12.36 -6.89 23.17
C TRP A 348 11.07 -7.63 22.81
N ILE A 349 10.20 -7.84 23.81
CA ILE A 349 8.90 -8.49 23.59
C ILE A 349 8.02 -7.59 22.71
N VAL A 350 7.90 -6.31 23.06
CA VAL A 350 7.11 -5.34 22.31
C VAL A 350 7.63 -5.19 20.88
N GLY A 351 8.95 -5.10 20.71
CA GLY A 351 9.58 -5.05 19.40
C GLY A 351 9.26 -6.30 18.57
N SER A 352 9.40 -7.49 19.17
CA SER A 352 9.10 -8.77 18.50
C SER A 352 7.63 -8.87 18.08
N VAL A 353 6.71 -8.40 18.91
CA VAL A 353 5.27 -8.33 18.55
C VAL A 353 5.07 -7.49 17.30
N ILE A 354 5.64 -6.30 17.21
CA ILE A 354 5.50 -5.45 16.00
C ILE A 354 6.11 -6.14 14.77
N VAL A 355 7.31 -6.72 14.91
CA VAL A 355 8.01 -7.42 13.81
C VAL A 355 7.19 -8.60 13.29
N VAL A 356 6.64 -9.44 14.17
CA VAL A 356 5.81 -10.59 13.76
C VAL A 356 4.49 -10.12 13.13
N GLY A 357 3.83 -9.13 13.73
CA GLY A 357 2.58 -8.57 13.18
C GLY A 357 2.76 -8.01 11.78
N MET A 358 3.85 -7.27 11.53
CA MET A 358 4.21 -6.80 10.19
C MET A 358 4.60 -7.96 9.27
N GLY A 359 5.36 -8.93 9.78
CA GLY A 359 5.80 -10.10 9.00
C GLY A 359 4.65 -10.91 8.44
N LEU A 360 3.60 -11.11 9.23
CA LEU A 360 2.39 -11.84 8.79
C LEU A 360 1.48 -10.98 7.88
N GLY A 361 1.25 -9.72 8.25
CA GLY A 361 0.33 -8.81 7.56
C GLY A 361 0.98 -8.07 6.39
N SER A 362 1.62 -6.93 6.68
CA SER A 362 2.16 -5.99 5.68
C SER A 362 3.21 -6.60 4.73
N LEU A 363 3.88 -7.67 5.14
CA LEU A 363 4.95 -8.28 4.35
C LEU A 363 4.48 -9.61 3.74
N GLY A 364 3.94 -10.52 4.57
CA GLY A 364 3.54 -11.85 4.13
C GLY A 364 2.32 -11.85 3.20
N ILE A 365 1.19 -11.33 3.66
CA ILE A 365 -0.04 -11.30 2.84
C ILE A 365 0.14 -10.40 1.62
N PHE A 366 0.79 -9.25 1.76
CA PHE A 366 0.97 -8.32 0.65
C PHE A 366 1.78 -8.92 -0.50
N GLY A 367 2.78 -9.76 -0.20
CA GLY A 367 3.53 -10.48 -1.22
C GLY A 367 2.70 -11.45 -2.06
N VAL A 368 1.63 -12.03 -1.49
CA VAL A 368 0.68 -12.90 -2.22
C VAL A 368 -0.36 -12.09 -2.98
N GLN A 369 -0.83 -10.98 -2.38
CA GLN A 369 -1.99 -10.23 -2.86
C GLN A 369 -1.80 -9.63 -4.25
N ALA A 370 -0.57 -9.23 -4.62
CA ALA A 370 -0.30 -8.59 -5.89
C ALA A 370 -0.67 -9.50 -7.08
N ALA A 371 -0.18 -10.73 -7.10
CA ALA A 371 -0.52 -11.71 -8.13
C ALA A 371 -2.00 -12.13 -8.04
N TYR A 372 -2.47 -12.42 -6.83
CA TYR A 372 -3.83 -12.89 -6.61
C TYR A 372 -4.87 -11.89 -7.10
N GLY A 373 -4.70 -10.60 -6.78
CA GLY A 373 -5.61 -9.54 -7.21
C GLY A 373 -5.69 -9.41 -8.73
N VAL A 374 -4.55 -9.49 -9.43
CA VAL A 374 -4.51 -9.41 -10.89
C VAL A 374 -5.19 -10.62 -11.54
N GLU A 375 -4.97 -11.82 -10.98
CA GLU A 375 -5.53 -13.08 -11.48
C GLU A 375 -7.04 -13.24 -11.26
N LEU A 376 -7.66 -12.45 -10.35
CA LEU A 376 -9.11 -12.48 -10.10
C LEU A 376 -9.94 -11.89 -11.25
N PHE A 377 -9.41 -10.92 -11.99
CA PHE A 377 -10.16 -10.14 -12.97
C PHE A 377 -9.78 -10.51 -14.42
N GLY A 378 -10.78 -10.49 -15.29
CA GLY A 378 -10.60 -10.59 -16.75
C GLY A 378 -9.91 -9.34 -17.34
N VAL A 379 -9.30 -9.50 -18.52
CA VAL A 379 -8.44 -8.49 -19.14
C VAL A 379 -9.12 -7.14 -19.36
N GLN A 380 -10.41 -7.10 -19.71
CA GLN A 380 -11.12 -5.88 -20.09
C GLN A 380 -11.30 -4.90 -18.92
N HIS A 381 -11.56 -5.40 -17.71
CA HIS A 381 -11.90 -4.59 -16.54
C HIS A 381 -10.92 -4.77 -15.38
N ARG A 382 -9.86 -5.53 -15.59
CA ARG A 382 -8.84 -5.86 -14.58
C ARG A 382 -8.34 -4.64 -13.85
N TYR A 383 -7.89 -3.63 -14.59
CA TYR A 383 -7.30 -2.43 -14.00
C TYR A 383 -8.31 -1.65 -13.16
N SER A 384 -9.44 -1.27 -13.76
CA SER A 384 -10.42 -0.39 -13.11
C SER A 384 -11.11 -1.05 -11.92
N ARG A 385 -11.57 -2.31 -12.07
CA ARG A 385 -12.29 -3.03 -11.00
C ARG A 385 -11.37 -3.39 -9.85
N MET A 386 -10.17 -3.88 -10.14
CA MET A 386 -9.15 -4.15 -9.12
C MET A 386 -8.77 -2.87 -8.38
N ALA A 387 -8.56 -1.75 -9.07
CA ALA A 387 -8.22 -0.48 -8.47
C ALA A 387 -9.31 0.01 -7.52
N VAL A 388 -10.57 0.02 -7.95
CA VAL A 388 -11.69 0.48 -7.12
C VAL A 388 -11.88 -0.44 -5.90
N ALA A 389 -11.85 -1.77 -6.07
CA ALA A 389 -11.98 -2.70 -4.96
C ALA A 389 -10.84 -2.52 -3.94
N LYS A 390 -9.61 -2.33 -4.42
CA LYS A 390 -8.42 -2.12 -3.60
C LYS A 390 -8.48 -0.79 -2.83
N GLU A 391 -8.88 0.30 -3.48
CA GLU A 391 -8.97 1.62 -2.84
C GLU A 391 -10.13 1.67 -1.82
N LEU A 392 -11.29 1.09 -2.13
CA LEU A 392 -12.37 0.96 -1.16
C LEU A 392 -11.96 0.12 0.05
N GLY A 393 -11.28 -1.01 -0.16
CA GLY A 393 -10.74 -1.81 0.93
C GLY A 393 -9.72 -1.03 1.77
N SER A 394 -8.89 -0.20 1.13
CA SER A 394 -7.93 0.66 1.82
C SER A 394 -8.59 1.77 2.64
N ILE A 395 -9.73 2.30 2.19
CA ILE A 395 -10.54 3.23 3.01
C ILE A 395 -11.12 2.49 4.21
N LEU A 396 -11.77 1.35 3.98
CA LEU A 396 -12.51 0.62 5.03
C LEU A 396 -11.62 0.04 6.13
N SER A 397 -10.38 -0.30 5.82
CA SER A 397 -9.52 -1.01 6.77
C SER A 397 -8.05 -0.55 6.80
N GLY A 398 -7.60 0.25 5.84
CA GLY A 398 -6.22 0.75 5.81
C GLY A 398 -6.05 2.01 6.63
N GLY A 399 -6.31 3.16 6.02
CA GLY A 399 -6.16 4.46 6.67
C GLY A 399 -7.07 4.67 7.87
N THR A 400 -8.23 4.04 7.89
CA THR A 400 -9.20 4.13 9.00
C THR A 400 -8.85 3.21 10.17
N ALA A 401 -8.10 2.11 9.97
CA ALA A 401 -7.81 1.16 11.04
C ALA A 401 -7.09 1.78 12.24
N PRO A 402 -6.04 2.60 12.09
CA PRO A 402 -5.41 3.27 13.21
C PRO A 402 -6.34 4.26 13.92
N MET A 403 -7.22 4.94 13.18
CA MET A 403 -8.23 5.84 13.74
C MET A 403 -9.26 5.07 14.56
N VAL A 404 -9.82 3.99 14.02
CA VAL A 404 -10.80 3.14 14.72
C VAL A 404 -10.17 2.51 15.97
N ALA A 405 -8.94 1.99 15.86
CA ALA A 405 -8.22 1.44 17.00
C ALA A 405 -8.00 2.51 18.09
N SER A 406 -7.63 3.75 17.71
CA SER A 406 -7.48 4.86 18.65
C SER A 406 -8.81 5.25 19.30
N ALA A 407 -9.91 5.23 18.55
CA ALA A 407 -11.26 5.49 19.09
C ALA A 407 -11.70 4.40 20.08
N LEU A 408 -11.46 3.13 19.77
CA LEU A 408 -11.72 2.02 20.68
C LEU A 408 -10.91 2.14 21.96
N LEU A 409 -9.63 2.53 21.86
CA LEU A 409 -8.78 2.76 23.01
C LEU A 409 -9.33 3.93 23.87
N ALA A 410 -9.72 5.03 23.24
CA ALA A 410 -10.27 6.21 23.93
C ALA A 410 -11.57 5.91 24.66
N THR A 411 -12.43 5.06 24.07
CA THR A 411 -13.77 4.74 24.62
C THR A 411 -13.69 3.71 25.73
N PHE A 412 -12.94 2.63 25.52
CA PHE A 412 -12.95 1.48 26.43
C PHE A 412 -11.77 1.45 27.40
N ASN A 413 -10.73 2.26 27.17
CA ASN A 413 -9.49 2.28 27.94
C ASN A 413 -8.91 0.86 28.19
N SER A 414 -9.03 -0.02 27.19
CA SER A 414 -8.66 -1.43 27.25
C SER A 414 -8.07 -1.88 25.93
N TRP A 415 -7.13 -2.82 25.99
CA TRP A 415 -6.52 -3.41 24.80
C TRP A 415 -7.41 -4.52 24.18
N ILE A 416 -8.40 -5.06 24.90
CA ILE A 416 -9.25 -6.15 24.40
C ILE A 416 -10.04 -5.77 23.16
N PRO A 417 -10.73 -4.59 23.08
CA PRO A 417 -11.37 -4.14 21.84
C PRO A 417 -10.40 -3.97 20.67
N LEU A 418 -9.15 -3.60 20.95
CA LEU A 418 -8.10 -3.47 19.90
C LEU A 418 -7.75 -4.83 19.31
N ALA A 419 -7.50 -5.83 20.17
CA ALA A 419 -7.22 -7.20 19.76
C ALA A 419 -8.41 -7.80 19.01
N THR A 420 -9.64 -7.53 19.46
CA THR A 420 -10.87 -7.96 18.79
C THR A 420 -10.99 -7.33 17.41
N TYR A 421 -10.77 -6.04 17.26
CA TYR A 421 -10.81 -5.34 15.97
C TYR A 421 -9.75 -5.88 14.99
N PHE A 422 -8.53 -6.10 15.48
CA PHE A 422 -7.46 -6.74 14.72
C PHE A 422 -7.88 -8.15 14.24
N ALA A 423 -8.40 -8.97 15.15
CA ALA A 423 -8.86 -10.32 14.83
C ALA A 423 -10.03 -10.32 13.83
N VAL A 424 -11.02 -9.43 13.98
CA VAL A 424 -12.17 -9.32 13.09
C VAL A 424 -11.75 -8.93 11.68
N THR A 425 -10.87 -7.95 11.52
CA THR A 425 -10.38 -7.56 10.19
C THR A 425 -9.60 -8.69 9.53
N ALA A 426 -8.72 -9.38 10.26
CA ALA A 426 -8.01 -10.57 9.78
C ALA A 426 -8.97 -11.72 9.42
N PHE A 427 -10.02 -11.92 10.23
CA PHE A 427 -11.04 -12.95 10.02
C PHE A 427 -11.88 -12.69 8.75
N ILE A 428 -12.18 -11.43 8.41
CA ILE A 428 -12.85 -11.10 7.15
C ILE A 428 -12.00 -11.61 5.96
N GLY A 429 -10.69 -11.37 5.97
CA GLY A 429 -9.78 -11.91 4.97
C GLY A 429 -9.79 -13.43 4.95
N PHE A 430 -9.68 -14.07 6.11
CA PHE A 430 -9.74 -15.52 6.26
C PHE A 430 -11.05 -16.10 5.68
N ALA A 431 -12.20 -15.58 6.09
CA ALA A 431 -13.51 -16.01 5.61
C ALA A 431 -13.65 -15.82 4.09
N THR A 432 -13.17 -14.71 3.56
CA THR A 432 -13.18 -14.44 2.11
C THR A 432 -12.42 -15.51 1.32
N THR A 433 -11.37 -16.11 1.87
CA THR A 433 -10.62 -17.17 1.18
C THR A 433 -11.43 -18.44 0.95
N PHE A 434 -12.57 -18.65 1.60
CA PHE A 434 -13.43 -19.84 1.35
C PHE A 434 -14.29 -19.67 0.10
N VAL A 435 -14.65 -18.43 -0.24
CA VAL A 435 -15.42 -18.11 -1.46
C VAL A 435 -14.51 -17.67 -2.62
N ALA A 436 -13.26 -17.32 -2.34
CA ALA A 436 -12.27 -16.94 -3.34
C ALA A 436 -11.80 -18.18 -4.13
N PRO A 437 -11.63 -18.09 -5.46
CA PRO A 437 -11.11 -19.18 -6.29
C PRO A 437 -9.60 -19.36 -6.10
N GLU A 438 -9.07 -20.53 -6.48
CA GLU A 438 -7.64 -20.68 -6.71
C GLU A 438 -7.32 -20.18 -8.12
N THR A 439 -6.37 -19.24 -8.21
CA THR A 439 -6.05 -18.58 -9.48
C THR A 439 -4.63 -18.87 -9.98
N ARG A 440 -3.87 -19.70 -9.27
CA ARG A 440 -2.50 -20.06 -9.66
C ARG A 440 -2.45 -20.63 -11.08
N GLY A 441 -1.64 -20.04 -11.93
CA GLY A 441 -1.46 -20.50 -13.32
C GLY A 441 -2.55 -20.02 -14.28
N ARG A 442 -3.45 -19.14 -13.84
CA ARG A 442 -4.51 -18.61 -14.70
C ARG A 442 -3.93 -17.82 -15.86
N ASP A 443 -4.53 -18.03 -17.03
CA ASP A 443 -4.27 -17.23 -18.22
C ASP A 443 -4.82 -15.81 -18.03
N LEU A 444 -3.97 -14.80 -18.18
CA LEU A 444 -4.34 -13.40 -18.02
C LEU A 444 -4.98 -12.80 -19.28
N THR A 445 -5.03 -13.53 -20.40
CA THR A 445 -5.69 -13.06 -21.63
C THR A 445 -7.20 -13.31 -21.62
N LEU A 446 -7.71 -14.09 -20.67
CA LEU A 446 -9.12 -14.39 -20.54
C LEU A 446 -9.94 -13.11 -20.27
N LEU A 447 -11.09 -13.02 -20.97
CA LEU A 447 -12.04 -11.91 -20.84
C LEU A 447 -12.85 -11.98 -19.53
N GLU A 448 -13.11 -13.20 -19.06
CA GLU A 448 -13.95 -13.49 -17.90
C GLU A 448 -13.18 -13.31 -16.59
N ASP A 449 -13.90 -12.95 -15.51
CA ASP A 449 -13.36 -12.97 -14.15
C ASP A 449 -13.11 -14.43 -13.69
N ALA A 450 -12.33 -14.62 -12.60
CA ALA A 450 -12.04 -15.96 -12.07
C ALA A 450 -13.24 -16.63 -11.37
N ILE A 451 -14.33 -15.87 -11.15
CA ILE A 451 -15.56 -16.30 -10.46
C ILE A 451 -16.76 -15.82 -11.24
#